data_35b4a6d17bb2fb92255495a93731a0a1
#
_entry.id   35b4a6d17bb2fb92255495a93731a0a1
#
_cell.length_a   1.000
_cell.length_b   1.000
_cell.length_c   1.000
_cell.angle_alpha   90.00
_cell.angle_beta   90.00
_cell.angle_gamma   90.00
#
_symmetry.space_group_name_H-M   'P 1'
#
loop_
_entity.id
_entity.type
_entity.pdbx_description
1 polymer ?
#
loop_
_entity_poly.entity_id
_entity_poly.type
_entity_poly.pdbx_seq_one_letter_code
_entity_poly.pdbx_strand_id
1 'polypeptide(L)'
;MEIIIVDDGSSDRTAEIADDYAEKYPTIVKAIHQENGGHGQAVNTGIKNATGLYFKVVDSDDWVNQDAYYEVLKTLYELTRGAETVDLLISNFVYEKQGATRKKIMQYRHCFPTNQIFGWDEVRHMKKGQYLLMHSMIYRTKLLHDCGMELPKHTFYVDNLFAFEPLPYVKNLYYLCLLYTSDAADEED
;
A
#
# COMPACT_ATOMS: atom_id res chain seq x y z
N MET A 1 5.48 -4.39 14.01
CA MET A 1 5.15 -3.36 13.00
C MET A 1 6.32 -2.39 12.93
N GLU A 2 6.69 -1.96 11.74
CA GLU A 2 7.61 -0.84 11.51
C GLU A 2 6.95 0.21 10.63
N ILE A 3 7.37 1.45 10.74
CA ILE A 3 6.97 2.57 9.91
C ILE A 3 8.26 3.17 9.36
N ILE A 4 8.40 3.21 8.05
CA ILE A 4 9.53 3.80 7.36
C ILE A 4 9.05 5.10 6.72
N ILE A 5 9.50 6.22 7.23
CA ILE A 5 9.25 7.54 6.66
C ILE A 5 10.40 7.83 5.71
N VAL A 6 10.10 7.96 4.42
CA VAL A 6 11.10 8.31 3.41
C VAL A 6 10.89 9.77 3.01
N ASP A 7 11.83 10.62 3.39
CA ASP A 7 11.88 12.01 2.97
C ASP A 7 12.72 12.12 1.68
N ASP A 8 12.06 12.42 0.58
CA ASP A 8 12.65 12.49 -0.77
C ASP A 8 13.18 13.90 -1.09
N GLY A 9 13.98 14.45 -0.19
CA GLY A 9 14.62 15.74 -0.36
C GLY A 9 13.69 16.93 -0.20
N SER A 10 12.82 16.92 0.82
CA SER A 10 11.91 18.02 1.14
C SER A 10 12.68 19.29 1.51
N SER A 11 12.14 20.45 1.11
CA SER A 11 12.72 21.76 1.40
C SER A 11 12.06 22.47 2.59
N ASP A 12 11.04 21.89 3.15
CA ASP A 12 10.29 22.37 4.31
C ASP A 12 10.68 21.61 5.60
N ARG A 13 9.82 21.62 6.61
CA ARG A 13 10.06 20.94 7.89
C ARG A 13 9.74 19.42 7.87
N THR A 14 9.53 18.83 6.73
CA THR A 14 9.17 17.40 6.63
C THR A 14 10.26 16.51 7.22
N ALA A 15 11.53 16.76 6.88
CA ALA A 15 12.67 16.01 7.42
C ALA A 15 12.73 16.11 8.97
N GLU A 16 12.61 17.32 9.54
CA GLU A 16 12.60 17.55 10.99
C GLU A 16 11.46 16.77 11.67
N ILE A 17 10.26 16.81 11.09
CA ILE A 17 9.10 16.07 11.62
C ILE A 17 9.34 14.54 11.57
N ALA A 18 9.94 14.03 10.50
CA ALA A 18 10.26 12.61 10.38
C ALA A 18 11.25 12.17 11.46
N ASP A 19 12.27 12.98 11.73
CA ASP A 19 13.27 12.73 12.77
C ASP A 19 12.66 12.78 14.18
N ASP A 20 11.77 13.72 14.45
CA ASP A 20 11.05 13.83 15.73
C ASP A 20 10.23 12.57 16.00
N TYR A 21 9.57 12.00 14.97
CA TYR A 21 8.84 10.74 15.10
C TYR A 21 9.78 9.53 15.30
N ALA A 22 10.91 9.49 14.61
CA ALA A 22 11.90 8.43 14.78
C ALA A 22 12.55 8.48 16.17
N GLU A 23 12.85 9.66 16.71
CA GLU A 23 13.35 9.83 18.07
C GLU A 23 12.30 9.41 19.12
N LYS A 24 11.06 9.82 18.91
CA LYS A 24 9.94 9.49 19.82
C LYS A 24 9.58 8.01 19.86
N TYR A 25 9.71 7.30 18.73
CA TYR A 25 9.33 5.90 18.57
C TYR A 25 10.44 5.05 17.94
N PRO A 26 11.65 4.97 18.53
CA PRO A 26 12.85 4.45 17.87
C PRO A 26 12.79 2.94 17.52
N THR A 27 11.87 2.20 18.14
CA THR A 27 11.67 0.77 17.85
C THR A 27 10.61 0.50 16.77
N ILE A 28 9.89 1.54 16.32
CA ILE A 28 8.78 1.42 15.38
C ILE A 28 9.00 2.29 14.15
N VAL A 29 9.48 3.52 14.33
CA VAL A 29 9.63 4.52 13.28
C VAL A 29 11.09 4.64 12.87
N LYS A 30 11.35 4.65 11.57
CA LYS A 30 12.66 4.90 10.96
C LYS A 30 12.51 6.02 9.94
N ALA A 31 13.24 7.12 10.10
CA ALA A 31 13.36 8.17 9.11
C ALA A 31 14.53 7.87 8.17
N ILE A 32 14.33 8.07 6.87
CA ILE A 32 15.35 7.94 5.84
C ILE A 32 15.28 9.16 4.95
N HIS A 33 16.38 9.90 4.85
CA HIS A 33 16.51 11.07 3.99
C HIS A 33 17.31 10.72 2.75
N GLN A 34 16.86 11.17 1.59
CA GLN A 34 17.53 10.95 0.32
C GLN A 34 17.48 12.20 -0.56
N GLU A 35 18.35 12.25 -1.57
CA GLU A 35 18.20 13.23 -2.65
C GLU A 35 16.92 12.93 -3.41
N ASN A 36 16.23 13.99 -3.85
CA ASN A 36 14.97 13.85 -4.58
C ASN A 36 15.11 12.95 -5.80
N GLY A 37 14.44 11.83 -5.78
CA GLY A 37 14.37 10.85 -6.86
C GLY A 37 12.95 10.65 -7.38
N GLY A 38 11.98 11.36 -6.80
CA GLY A 38 10.55 11.24 -7.06
C GLY A 38 9.91 10.07 -6.33
N HIS A 39 8.57 10.01 -6.37
CA HIS A 39 7.74 9.07 -5.64
C HIS A 39 8.22 7.61 -5.80
N GLY A 40 8.49 7.15 -7.03
CA GLY A 40 8.97 5.78 -7.26
C GLY A 40 10.27 5.45 -6.50
N GLN A 41 11.21 6.40 -6.44
CA GLN A 41 12.45 6.20 -5.70
C GLN A 41 12.21 6.15 -4.18
N ALA A 42 11.28 6.94 -3.67
CA ALA A 42 10.90 6.87 -2.25
C ALA A 42 10.30 5.50 -1.90
N VAL A 43 9.42 4.97 -2.76
CA VAL A 43 8.85 3.61 -2.61
C VAL A 43 9.95 2.55 -2.67
N ASN A 44 10.89 2.62 -3.63
CA ASN A 44 12.04 1.69 -3.72
C ASN A 44 12.87 1.69 -2.43
N THR A 45 13.12 2.88 -1.87
CA THR A 45 13.84 3.01 -0.61
C THR A 45 13.08 2.38 0.54
N GLY A 46 11.75 2.55 0.57
CA GLY A 46 10.86 1.87 1.52
C GLY A 46 10.98 0.35 1.41
N ILE A 47 10.82 -0.20 0.20
CA ILE A 47 10.92 -1.66 -0.06
C ILE A 47 12.28 -2.19 0.39
N LYS A 48 13.38 -1.52 0.00
CA LYS A 48 14.74 -1.93 0.33
C LYS A 48 15.02 -2.01 1.83
N ASN A 49 14.37 -1.14 2.61
CA ASN A 49 14.57 -1.04 4.05
C ASN A 49 13.52 -1.79 4.88
N ALA A 50 12.48 -2.31 4.25
CA ALA A 50 11.42 -3.05 4.93
C ALA A 50 11.91 -4.40 5.44
N THR A 51 11.64 -4.67 6.72
CA THR A 51 11.95 -5.94 7.39
C THR A 51 10.70 -6.73 7.78
N GLY A 52 9.52 -6.07 7.70
CA GLY A 52 8.23 -6.68 7.98
C GLY A 52 7.83 -7.73 6.94
N LEU A 53 6.97 -8.66 7.30
CA LEU A 53 6.48 -9.72 6.40
C LEU A 53 5.63 -9.18 5.26
N TYR A 54 4.93 -8.09 5.49
CA TYR A 54 4.05 -7.43 4.54
C TYR A 54 4.41 -5.96 4.41
N PHE A 55 4.25 -5.42 3.22
CA PHE A 55 4.58 -4.06 2.84
C PHE A 55 3.35 -3.31 2.33
N LYS A 56 3.13 -2.12 2.87
CA LYS A 56 2.07 -1.19 2.47
C LYS A 56 2.68 0.18 2.22
N VAL A 57 2.37 0.78 1.10
CA VAL A 57 2.64 2.21 0.86
C VAL A 57 1.46 3.04 1.37
N VAL A 58 1.76 4.13 2.03
CA VAL A 58 0.80 5.18 2.40
C VAL A 58 1.44 6.49 1.98
N ASP A 59 0.82 7.21 1.07
CA ASP A 59 1.30 8.51 0.61
C ASP A 59 1.13 9.58 1.69
N SER A 60 1.90 10.65 1.62
CA SER A 60 1.98 11.65 2.70
C SER A 60 0.68 12.42 2.93
N ASP A 61 -0.19 12.44 1.95
CA ASP A 61 -1.53 13.06 1.97
C ASP A 61 -2.66 12.07 2.24
N ASP A 62 -2.34 10.77 2.28
CA ASP A 62 -3.29 9.70 2.58
C ASP A 62 -3.37 9.39 4.08
N TRP A 63 -4.43 8.69 4.45
CA TRP A 63 -4.58 8.16 5.81
C TRP A 63 -5.27 6.80 5.84
N VAL A 64 -5.07 6.07 6.91
CA VAL A 64 -5.71 4.78 7.16
C VAL A 64 -6.80 4.91 8.20
N ASN A 65 -7.92 4.21 8.01
CA ASN A 65 -8.96 4.11 9.01
C ASN A 65 -8.47 3.24 10.18
N GLN A 66 -8.56 3.75 11.41
CA GLN A 66 -8.00 3.10 12.60
C GLN A 66 -8.62 1.73 12.87
N ASP A 67 -9.94 1.60 12.80
CA ASP A 67 -10.61 0.32 13.08
C ASP A 67 -10.27 -0.71 12.00
N ALA A 68 -10.27 -0.28 10.73
CA ALA A 68 -9.87 -1.13 9.62
C ALA A 68 -8.39 -1.54 9.71
N TYR A 69 -7.53 -0.68 10.20
CA TYR A 69 -6.13 -0.99 10.43
C TYR A 69 -5.94 -2.16 11.42
N TYR A 70 -6.69 -2.16 12.52
CA TYR A 70 -6.66 -3.27 13.49
C TYR A 70 -7.13 -4.58 12.84
N GLU A 71 -8.20 -4.55 12.05
CA GLU A 71 -8.69 -5.74 11.35
C GLU A 71 -7.71 -6.25 10.30
N VAL A 72 -7.01 -5.35 9.59
CA VAL A 72 -5.93 -5.74 8.66
C VAL A 72 -4.80 -6.43 9.41
N LEU A 73 -4.31 -5.85 10.50
CA LEU A 73 -3.21 -6.44 11.29
C LEU A 73 -3.61 -7.80 11.87
N LYS A 74 -4.82 -7.93 12.39
CA LYS A 74 -5.38 -9.18 12.90
C LYS A 74 -5.46 -10.23 11.80
N THR A 75 -6.02 -9.87 10.65
CA THR A 75 -6.12 -10.76 9.49
C THR A 75 -4.74 -11.22 9.02
N LEU A 76 -3.78 -10.31 8.86
CA LEU A 76 -2.41 -10.66 8.48
C LEU A 76 -1.75 -11.58 9.52
N TYR A 77 -1.95 -11.32 10.81
CA TYR A 77 -1.43 -12.19 11.87
C TYR A 77 -2.03 -13.61 11.80
N GLU A 78 -3.33 -13.73 11.57
CA GLU A 78 -4.00 -15.02 11.40
C GLU A 78 -3.49 -15.76 10.15
N LEU A 79 -3.36 -15.06 9.04
CA LEU A 79 -2.85 -15.61 7.77
C LEU A 79 -1.40 -16.11 7.89
N THR A 80 -0.55 -15.42 8.66
CA THR A 80 0.84 -15.88 8.87
C THR A 80 0.95 -17.19 9.67
N ARG A 81 -0.12 -17.60 10.35
CA ARG A 81 -0.21 -18.87 11.11
C ARG A 81 -0.93 -19.97 10.33
N GLY A 82 -1.47 -19.65 9.18
CA GLY A 82 -2.11 -20.61 8.27
C GLY A 82 -1.10 -21.50 7.55
N ALA A 83 -1.61 -22.52 6.86
CA ALA A 83 -0.80 -23.42 6.06
C ALA A 83 -0.32 -22.78 4.74
N GLU A 84 -1.03 -21.79 4.25
CA GLU A 84 -0.76 -21.12 2.98
C GLU A 84 -0.30 -19.68 3.22
N THR A 85 0.70 -19.27 2.45
CA THR A 85 1.21 -17.89 2.50
C THR A 85 0.44 -17.02 1.52
N VAL A 86 -0.14 -15.92 2.00
CA VAL A 86 -0.77 -14.90 1.15
C VAL A 86 0.31 -13.99 0.57
N ASP A 87 0.27 -13.80 -0.73
CA ASP A 87 1.20 -12.94 -1.45
C ASP A 87 0.71 -11.49 -1.55
N LEU A 88 -0.62 -11.33 -1.69
CA LEU A 88 -1.28 -10.04 -1.83
C LEU A 88 -2.58 -10.00 -1.04
N LEU A 89 -2.67 -9.11 -0.05
CA LEU A 89 -3.93 -8.74 0.56
C LEU A 89 -4.46 -7.48 -0.11
N ILE A 90 -5.74 -7.52 -0.49
CA ILE A 90 -6.46 -6.42 -1.14
C ILE A 90 -7.53 -5.90 -0.17
N SER A 91 -7.65 -4.59 -0.04
CA SER A 91 -8.73 -3.92 0.68
C SER A 91 -9.42 -2.88 -0.19
N ASN A 92 -10.56 -2.36 0.24
CA ASN A 92 -11.17 -1.21 -0.42
C ASN A 92 -10.45 0.08 -0.04
N PHE A 93 -10.58 1.10 -0.88
CA PHE A 93 -10.16 2.46 -0.57
C PHE A 93 -11.21 3.48 -1.02
N VAL A 94 -11.09 4.71 -0.57
CA VAL A 94 -12.02 5.78 -0.88
C VAL A 94 -11.27 6.98 -1.42
N TYR A 95 -11.79 7.56 -2.50
CA TYR A 95 -11.38 8.89 -2.95
C TYR A 95 -12.09 9.96 -2.13
N GLU A 96 -11.32 10.77 -1.42
CA GLU A 96 -11.82 11.89 -0.63
C GLU A 96 -11.44 13.21 -1.29
N LYS A 97 -12.35 13.76 -2.10
CA LYS A 97 -12.15 15.08 -2.69
C LYS A 97 -12.62 16.16 -1.72
N GLN A 98 -11.75 17.12 -1.42
CA GLN A 98 -12.08 18.24 -0.54
C GLN A 98 -13.33 18.99 -1.05
N GLY A 99 -14.32 19.19 -0.18
CA GLY A 99 -15.59 19.83 -0.53
C GLY A 99 -16.63 18.95 -1.26
N ALA A 100 -16.30 17.71 -1.59
CA ALA A 100 -17.26 16.79 -2.19
C ALA A 100 -18.21 16.20 -1.14
N THR A 101 -19.51 16.22 -1.43
CA THR A 101 -20.54 15.61 -0.56
C THR A 101 -20.66 14.10 -0.75
N ARG A 102 -20.11 13.56 -1.82
CA ARG A 102 -20.13 12.13 -2.13
C ARG A 102 -18.72 11.61 -2.31
N LYS A 103 -18.39 10.55 -1.56
CA LYS A 103 -17.13 9.83 -1.67
C LYS A 103 -17.25 8.72 -2.71
N LYS A 104 -16.22 8.55 -3.55
CA LYS A 104 -16.14 7.42 -4.48
C LYS A 104 -15.40 6.29 -3.79
N ILE A 105 -16.10 5.19 -3.53
CA ILE A 105 -15.52 4.00 -2.90
C ILE A 105 -15.15 2.98 -3.97
N MET A 106 -13.89 2.55 -3.98
CA MET A 106 -13.42 1.45 -4.81
C MET A 106 -13.58 0.13 -4.04
N GLN A 107 -14.48 -0.73 -4.54
CA GLN A 107 -14.81 -2.03 -3.92
C GLN A 107 -14.66 -3.15 -4.94
N TYR A 108 -14.20 -4.30 -4.48
CA TYR A 108 -13.89 -5.43 -5.35
C TYR A 108 -14.75 -6.67 -5.07
N ARG A 109 -15.79 -6.56 -4.26
CA ARG A 109 -16.68 -7.67 -3.85
C ARG A 109 -17.29 -8.45 -5.02
N HIS A 110 -17.42 -7.84 -6.20
CA HIS A 110 -17.91 -8.52 -7.39
C HIS A 110 -16.83 -9.28 -8.15
N CYS A 111 -15.57 -8.93 -7.90
CA CYS A 111 -14.42 -9.45 -8.63
C CYS A 111 -13.70 -10.54 -7.86
N PHE A 112 -13.65 -10.42 -6.53
CA PHE A 112 -12.87 -11.29 -5.66
C PHE A 112 -13.73 -12.03 -4.64
N PRO A 113 -13.41 -13.31 -4.35
CA PRO A 113 -13.87 -13.97 -3.14
C PRO A 113 -13.49 -13.17 -1.90
N THR A 114 -14.38 -13.14 -0.89
CA THR A 114 -14.17 -12.33 0.33
C THR A 114 -13.76 -13.20 1.49
N ASN A 115 -12.80 -12.71 2.29
CA ASN A 115 -12.37 -13.32 3.55
C ASN A 115 -11.90 -14.78 3.41
N GLN A 116 -11.30 -15.12 2.29
CA GLN A 116 -10.66 -16.41 2.04
C GLN A 116 -9.47 -16.23 1.12
N ILE A 117 -8.56 -17.21 1.11
CA ILE A 117 -7.45 -17.27 0.16
C ILE A 117 -8.02 -17.77 -1.17
N PHE A 118 -7.59 -17.17 -2.29
CA PHE A 118 -8.02 -17.54 -3.63
C PHE A 118 -6.89 -17.35 -4.65
N GLY A 119 -7.03 -18.01 -5.80
CA GLY A 119 -6.13 -17.88 -6.94
C GLY A 119 -6.70 -16.99 -8.05
N TRP A 120 -5.91 -16.78 -9.10
CA TRP A 120 -6.31 -15.98 -10.27
C TRP A 120 -7.48 -16.58 -11.04
N ASP A 121 -7.67 -17.89 -11.00
CA ASP A 121 -8.78 -18.62 -11.62
C ASP A 121 -10.15 -18.33 -11.00
N GLU A 122 -10.15 -17.82 -9.78
CA GLU A 122 -11.37 -17.39 -9.08
C GLU A 122 -11.70 -15.91 -9.29
N VAL A 123 -10.81 -15.15 -9.93
CA VAL A 123 -10.98 -13.72 -10.18
C VAL A 123 -11.98 -13.48 -11.32
N ARG A 124 -12.98 -12.65 -11.06
CA ARG A 124 -13.98 -12.26 -12.05
C ARG A 124 -13.61 -10.94 -12.71
N HIS A 125 -14.20 -10.65 -13.87
CA HIS A 125 -14.00 -9.41 -14.59
C HIS A 125 -14.32 -8.17 -13.72
N MET A 126 -13.38 -7.23 -13.69
CA MET A 126 -13.60 -5.91 -13.14
C MET A 126 -14.56 -5.11 -14.02
N LYS A 127 -15.44 -4.33 -13.41
CA LYS A 127 -16.31 -3.38 -14.14
C LYS A 127 -15.47 -2.25 -14.72
N LYS A 128 -15.98 -1.62 -15.79
CA LYS A 128 -15.34 -0.42 -16.33
C LYS A 128 -15.21 0.64 -15.22
N GLY A 129 -14.00 1.17 -15.05
CA GLY A 129 -13.67 2.14 -13.99
C GLY A 129 -13.39 1.52 -12.61
N GLN A 130 -13.30 0.20 -12.51
CA GLN A 130 -12.70 -0.49 -11.38
C GLN A 130 -11.27 -0.91 -11.75
N TYR A 131 -10.33 -0.62 -10.87
CA TYR A 131 -8.91 -0.96 -11.03
C TYR A 131 -8.27 -1.13 -9.66
N LEU A 132 -7.18 -1.86 -9.60
CA LEU A 132 -6.35 -1.96 -8.41
C LEU A 132 -5.37 -0.79 -8.41
N LEU A 133 -5.23 -0.14 -7.27
CA LEU A 133 -4.19 0.86 -7.02
C LEU A 133 -3.39 0.49 -5.78
N MET A 134 -2.24 1.11 -5.65
CA MET A 134 -1.33 0.99 -4.52
C MET A 134 -2.04 1.13 -3.17
N HIS A 135 -3.03 2.04 -3.07
CA HIS A 135 -3.81 2.29 -1.86
C HIS A 135 -4.61 1.06 -1.39
N SER A 136 -5.00 0.17 -2.31
CA SER A 136 -5.76 -1.05 -1.98
C SER A 136 -4.89 -2.26 -1.66
N MET A 137 -3.57 -2.19 -1.85
CA MET A 137 -2.69 -3.36 -1.93
C MET A 137 -1.72 -3.43 -0.74
N ILE A 138 -1.56 -4.64 -0.20
CA ILE A 138 -0.57 -4.99 0.81
C ILE A 138 0.15 -6.23 0.31
N TYR A 139 1.37 -6.07 -0.17
CA TYR A 139 2.17 -7.15 -0.71
C TYR A 139 3.00 -7.86 0.36
N ARG A 140 3.26 -9.13 0.16
CA ARG A 140 4.31 -9.82 0.90
C ARG A 140 5.67 -9.22 0.51
N THR A 141 6.42 -8.72 1.50
CA THR A 141 7.70 -8.02 1.27
C THR A 141 8.68 -8.86 0.47
N LYS A 142 8.79 -10.15 0.81
CA LYS A 142 9.66 -11.07 0.07
C LYS A 142 9.29 -11.18 -1.42
N LEU A 143 8.02 -11.10 -1.77
CA LEU A 143 7.59 -11.14 -3.18
C LEU A 143 8.10 -9.93 -3.95
N LEU A 144 8.04 -8.73 -3.35
CA LEU A 144 8.57 -7.50 -3.96
C LEU A 144 10.08 -7.57 -4.21
N HIS A 145 10.83 -8.19 -3.29
CA HIS A 145 12.27 -8.44 -3.48
C HIS A 145 12.53 -9.51 -4.56
N ASP A 146 11.79 -10.62 -4.52
CA ASP A 146 12.01 -11.75 -5.43
C ASP A 146 11.65 -11.41 -6.89
N CYS A 147 10.66 -10.54 -7.12
CA CYS A 147 10.30 -10.09 -8.48
C CYS A 147 11.23 -8.98 -9.01
N GLY A 148 12.15 -8.48 -8.17
CA GLY A 148 13.08 -7.42 -8.57
C GLY A 148 12.40 -6.08 -8.79
N MET A 149 11.34 -5.78 -8.01
CA MET A 149 10.58 -4.54 -8.12
C MET A 149 11.49 -3.32 -8.01
N GLU A 150 11.51 -2.49 -9.05
CA GLU A 150 12.26 -1.24 -9.09
C GLU A 150 11.50 -0.19 -9.91
N LEU A 151 10.94 0.80 -9.25
CA LEU A 151 10.19 1.88 -9.88
C LEU A 151 11.13 2.93 -10.47
N PRO A 152 10.84 3.49 -11.67
CA PRO A 152 11.67 4.51 -12.28
C PRO A 152 11.63 5.84 -11.50
N LYS A 153 12.77 6.55 -11.51
CA LYS A 153 12.89 7.88 -10.91
C LYS A 153 12.16 8.92 -11.74
N HIS A 154 11.63 9.96 -11.06
CA HIS A 154 11.00 11.13 -11.70
C HIS A 154 9.99 10.78 -12.80
N THR A 155 9.22 9.72 -12.58
CA THR A 155 8.22 9.22 -13.53
C THR A 155 6.83 9.33 -12.90
N PHE A 156 5.85 9.75 -13.70
CA PHE A 156 4.44 9.76 -13.29
C PHE A 156 3.84 8.36 -13.35
N TYR A 157 2.77 8.15 -12.59
CA TYR A 157 2.00 6.90 -12.57
C TYR A 157 2.78 5.66 -12.11
N VAL A 158 3.80 5.84 -11.27
CA VAL A 158 4.57 4.73 -10.69
C VAL A 158 3.73 3.87 -9.74
N ASP A 159 2.66 4.42 -9.18
CA ASP A 159 1.62 3.72 -8.43
C ASP A 159 0.99 2.58 -9.22
N ASN A 160 0.75 2.79 -10.53
CA ASN A 160 0.28 1.75 -11.43
C ASN A 160 1.34 0.67 -11.65
N LEU A 161 2.61 1.04 -11.81
CA LEU A 161 3.71 0.07 -11.92
C LEU A 161 3.81 -0.77 -10.65
N PHE A 162 3.79 -0.12 -9.48
CA PHE A 162 3.76 -0.82 -8.19
C PHE A 162 2.58 -1.79 -8.08
N ALA A 163 1.41 -1.39 -8.58
CA ALA A 163 0.23 -2.24 -8.53
C ALA A 163 0.34 -3.45 -9.47
N PHE A 164 0.91 -3.30 -10.69
CA PHE A 164 0.81 -4.31 -11.73
C PHE A 164 2.05 -5.18 -11.92
N GLU A 165 3.26 -4.65 -11.75
CA GLU A 165 4.49 -5.41 -12.00
C GLU A 165 4.65 -6.67 -11.12
N PRO A 166 4.28 -6.66 -9.81
CA PRO A 166 4.38 -7.87 -9.01
C PRO A 166 3.29 -8.91 -9.26
N LEU A 167 2.16 -8.56 -9.92
CA LEU A 167 1.01 -9.47 -10.07
C LEU A 167 1.34 -10.83 -10.72
N PRO A 168 2.22 -10.94 -11.72
CA PRO A 168 2.59 -12.24 -12.29
C PRO A 168 3.24 -13.22 -11.30
N TYR A 169 3.77 -12.70 -10.20
CA TYR A 169 4.43 -13.49 -9.14
C TYR A 169 3.48 -13.85 -7.99
N VAL A 170 2.31 -13.22 -7.95
CA VAL A 170 1.27 -13.46 -6.94
C VAL A 170 0.55 -14.78 -7.26
N LYS A 171 0.49 -15.69 -6.29
CA LYS A 171 -0.25 -16.96 -6.39
C LYS A 171 -1.49 -16.95 -5.50
N ASN A 172 -1.31 -16.52 -4.26
CA ASN A 172 -2.34 -16.53 -3.23
C ASN A 172 -2.76 -15.10 -2.90
N LEU A 173 -4.01 -14.79 -3.21
CA LEU A 173 -4.65 -13.52 -2.92
C LEU A 173 -5.58 -13.65 -1.71
N TYR A 174 -5.81 -12.55 -1.03
CA TYR A 174 -6.82 -12.44 0.01
C TYR A 174 -7.53 -11.09 -0.12
N TYR A 175 -8.84 -11.09 -0.20
CA TYR A 175 -9.61 -9.85 -0.24
C TYR A 175 -10.35 -9.63 1.07
N LEU A 176 -9.90 -8.63 1.81
CA LEU A 176 -10.52 -8.15 3.04
C LEU A 176 -11.48 -7.00 2.69
N CYS A 177 -12.78 -7.30 2.66
CA CYS A 177 -13.80 -6.37 2.22
C CYS A 177 -14.10 -5.29 3.28
N LEU A 178 -13.14 -4.44 3.57
CA LEU A 178 -13.30 -3.28 4.46
C LEU A 178 -12.65 -2.03 3.82
N LEU A 179 -13.07 -0.86 4.29
CA LEU A 179 -12.54 0.42 3.83
C LEU A 179 -11.31 0.77 4.67
N TYR A 180 -10.13 0.55 4.12
CA TYR A 180 -8.87 0.65 4.84
C TYR A 180 -8.19 2.00 4.64
N THR A 181 -8.02 2.45 3.39
CA THR A 181 -7.26 3.65 3.05
C THR A 181 -8.20 4.71 2.47
N SER A 182 -7.96 5.97 2.83
CA SER A 182 -8.52 7.14 2.15
C SER A 182 -7.41 7.79 1.35
N ASP A 183 -7.68 8.00 0.07
CA ASP A 183 -6.83 8.68 -0.90
C ASP A 183 -7.31 10.14 -1.00
N ALA A 184 -6.42 11.09 -0.76
CA ALA A 184 -6.67 12.50 -1.01
C ALA A 184 -6.71 12.71 -2.52
N ALA A 185 -7.91 12.65 -3.12
CA ALA A 185 -8.06 12.77 -4.57
C ALA A 185 -7.41 14.07 -5.08
N ASP A 186 -6.38 13.93 -5.88
CA ASP A 186 -5.72 15.03 -6.58
C ASP A 186 -6.74 15.86 -7.38
N GLU A 187 -6.54 17.16 -7.43
CA GLU A 187 -7.46 18.10 -8.09
C GLU A 187 -7.46 18.00 -9.63
N GLU A 188 -6.68 17.09 -10.20
CA GLU A 188 -6.53 16.93 -11.65
C GLU A 188 -7.50 15.87 -12.21
N ASP A 189 -8.76 16.27 -12.34
CA ASP A 189 -9.73 15.66 -13.25
C ASP A 189 -10.50 16.74 -14.05
#